data_41403d8c0673eecc115f20ad908427d2
#
_entry.id   41403d8c0673eecc115f20ad908427d2
#
_cell.length_a   1.000
_cell.length_b   1.000
_cell.length_c   1.000
_cell.angle_alpha   90.00
_cell.angle_beta   90.00
_cell.angle_gamma   90.00
#
_symmetry.space_group_name_H-M   'P 1'
#
loop_
_entity.id
_entity.type
_entity.pdbx_description
1 polymer ?
#
loop_
_entity_poly.entity_id
_entity_poly.type
_entity_poly.pdbx_seq_one_letter_code
_entity_poly.pdbx_strand_id
1 'polypeptide(L)'
;MTRDMDLIRLLLLKLEAEPLDGNLWRLDLDDLGISDYTHDEIAYQMVLLIDGGLLDGQRELSGGFVARKLTWAGHDFLDSVRDPAIWAKTKDGAKAAGGFTSDLLKALAKGLLKKQIEEWTGIKLDL
;
A
#
# COMPACT_ATOMS: atom_id res chain seq x y z
N MET A 1 4.75 10.92 -14.95
CA MET A 1 4.29 9.77 -14.15
C MET A 1 3.50 10.25 -12.95
N THR A 2 2.46 9.54 -12.61
CA THR A 2 1.59 9.89 -11.49
C THR A 2 1.55 8.76 -10.46
N ARG A 3 1.16 9.10 -9.24
CA ARG A 3 0.92 8.10 -8.21
C ARG A 3 -0.32 7.28 -8.57
N ASP A 4 -0.19 5.96 -8.49
CA ASP A 4 -1.26 5.00 -8.77
C ASP A 4 -1.53 4.19 -7.50
N MET A 5 -2.65 4.47 -6.84
CA MET A 5 -2.96 3.85 -5.55
C MET A 5 -3.30 2.36 -5.68
N ASP A 6 -3.83 1.91 -6.83
CA ASP A 6 -4.02 0.48 -7.08
C ASP A 6 -2.67 -0.24 -7.15
N LEU A 7 -1.71 0.34 -7.85
CA LEU A 7 -0.37 -0.23 -7.95
C LEU A 7 0.37 -0.15 -6.61
N ILE A 8 0.21 0.94 -5.85
CA ILE A 8 0.77 1.08 -4.49
C ILE A 8 0.27 -0.06 -3.60
N ARG A 9 -1.04 -0.31 -3.60
CA ARG A 9 -1.63 -1.40 -2.80
C ARG A 9 -1.08 -2.75 -3.24
N LEU A 10 -1.03 -3.00 -4.55
CA LEU A 10 -0.51 -4.25 -5.09
C LEU A 10 0.96 -4.46 -4.74
N LEU A 11 1.78 -3.42 -4.84
CA LEU A 11 3.19 -3.46 -4.45
C LEU A 11 3.36 -3.82 -2.97
N LEU A 12 2.59 -3.19 -2.10
CA LEU A 12 2.65 -3.49 -0.67
C LEU A 12 2.28 -4.94 -0.37
N LEU A 13 1.26 -5.48 -1.06
CA LEU A 13 0.90 -6.90 -0.93
C LEU A 13 2.04 -7.82 -1.38
N LYS A 14 2.68 -7.50 -2.50
CA LYS A 14 3.80 -8.28 -3.02
C LYS A 14 5.03 -8.18 -2.13
N LEU A 15 5.34 -6.99 -1.63
CA LEU A 15 6.48 -6.78 -0.73
C LEU A 15 6.26 -7.46 0.63
N GLU A 16 5.04 -7.48 1.12
CA GLU A 16 4.70 -8.20 2.36
C GLU A 16 4.98 -9.70 2.22
N ALA A 17 4.75 -10.25 1.04
CA ALA A 17 4.98 -11.67 0.77
C ALA A 17 6.48 -12.01 0.62
N GLU A 18 7.34 -11.02 0.41
CA GLU A 18 8.79 -11.22 0.35
C GLU A 18 9.38 -11.44 1.73
N PRO A 19 10.49 -12.19 1.87
CA PRO A 19 11.09 -12.46 3.17
C PRO A 19 11.91 -11.30 3.71
N LEU A 20 11.30 -10.11 3.80
CA LEU A 20 11.94 -8.91 4.34
C LEU A 20 11.91 -8.97 5.87
N ASP A 21 13.08 -9.08 6.47
CA ASP A 21 13.25 -9.40 7.89
C ASP A 21 13.92 -8.27 8.71
N GLY A 22 14.06 -7.09 8.13
CA GLY A 22 14.74 -5.96 8.74
C GLY A 22 16.20 -5.82 8.32
N ASN A 23 16.78 -6.84 7.72
CA ASN A 23 18.08 -6.76 7.08
C ASN A 23 17.91 -6.23 5.65
N LEU A 24 18.98 -5.70 5.09
CA LEU A 24 18.93 -5.11 3.75
C LEU A 24 18.95 -6.20 2.68
N TRP A 25 17.89 -6.25 1.87
CA TRP A 25 17.75 -7.20 0.77
C TRP A 25 17.65 -6.47 -0.57
N ARG A 26 18.28 -7.02 -1.58
CA ARG A 26 18.10 -6.53 -2.95
C ARG A 26 16.76 -7.03 -3.49
N LEU A 27 15.99 -6.12 -4.11
CA LEU A 27 14.72 -6.44 -4.73
C LEU A 27 14.87 -6.47 -6.25
N ASP A 28 14.35 -7.52 -6.87
CA ASP A 28 14.16 -7.57 -8.30
C ASP A 28 12.67 -7.31 -8.59
N LEU A 29 12.37 -6.15 -9.17
CA LEU A 29 10.99 -5.75 -9.44
C LEU A 29 10.30 -6.69 -10.43
N ASP A 30 11.06 -7.30 -11.35
CA ASP A 30 10.51 -8.23 -12.32
C ASP A 30 10.06 -9.54 -11.67
N ASP A 31 10.66 -9.90 -10.52
CA ASP A 31 10.30 -11.11 -9.79
C ASP A 31 9.09 -10.93 -8.87
N LEU A 32 8.56 -9.71 -8.72
CA LEU A 32 7.37 -9.47 -7.89
C LEU A 32 6.08 -10.00 -8.51
N GLY A 33 6.11 -10.41 -9.78
CA GLY A 33 4.95 -11.00 -10.43
C GLY A 33 3.84 -9.99 -10.74
N ILE A 34 4.20 -8.75 -11.02
CA ILE A 34 3.26 -7.69 -11.40
C ILE A 34 3.22 -7.60 -12.92
N SER A 35 2.06 -7.92 -13.49
CA SER A 35 1.76 -7.71 -14.91
C SER A 35 0.93 -6.42 -15.06
N ASP A 36 0.66 -6.01 -16.29
CA ASP A 36 -0.17 -4.86 -16.65
C ASP A 36 0.47 -3.49 -16.37
N TYR A 37 1.69 -3.45 -15.84
CA TYR A 37 2.43 -2.22 -15.59
C TYR A 37 3.84 -2.34 -16.13
N THR A 38 4.39 -1.23 -16.61
CA THR A 38 5.77 -1.21 -17.07
C THR A 38 6.74 -1.22 -15.89
N HIS A 39 7.97 -1.63 -16.16
CA HIS A 39 9.04 -1.56 -15.16
C HIS A 39 9.20 -0.15 -14.59
N ASP A 40 9.14 0.87 -15.46
CA ASP A 40 9.30 2.27 -15.03
C ASP A 40 8.15 2.75 -14.15
N GLU A 41 6.92 2.33 -14.46
CA GLU A 41 5.76 2.64 -13.62
C GLU A 41 5.92 2.03 -12.22
N ILE A 42 6.33 0.77 -12.15
CA ILE A 42 6.57 0.07 -10.89
C ILE A 42 7.69 0.76 -10.11
N ALA A 43 8.80 1.06 -10.78
CA ALA A 43 9.95 1.73 -10.15
C ALA A 43 9.55 3.10 -9.58
N TYR A 44 8.74 3.87 -10.29
CA TYR A 44 8.26 5.15 -9.80
C TYR A 44 7.42 5.01 -8.53
N GLN A 45 6.49 4.05 -8.49
CA GLN A 45 5.70 3.80 -7.29
C GLN A 45 6.57 3.34 -6.12
N MET A 46 7.62 2.57 -6.38
CA MET A 46 8.59 2.17 -5.34
C MET A 46 9.25 3.40 -4.71
N VAL A 47 9.68 4.36 -5.52
CA VAL A 47 10.24 5.62 -5.03
C VAL A 47 9.23 6.35 -4.14
N LEU A 48 7.96 6.40 -4.55
CA LEU A 48 6.90 7.04 -3.77
C LEU A 48 6.65 6.33 -2.43
N LEU A 49 6.69 4.99 -2.42
CA LEU A 49 6.54 4.23 -1.17
C LEU A 49 7.65 4.56 -0.18
N ILE A 50 8.88 4.68 -0.67
CA ILE A 50 10.03 5.04 0.15
C ILE A 50 9.90 6.47 0.66
N ASP A 51 9.63 7.42 -0.23
CA ASP A 51 9.46 8.83 0.11
C ASP A 51 8.32 9.06 1.10
N GLY A 52 7.23 8.31 0.93
CA GLY A 52 6.06 8.40 1.81
C GLY A 52 6.22 7.71 3.16
N GLY A 53 7.35 7.03 3.37
CA GLY A 53 7.62 6.33 4.63
C GLY A 53 6.84 5.04 4.81
N LEU A 54 6.35 4.42 3.72
CA LEU A 54 5.63 3.15 3.79
C LEU A 54 6.58 1.95 3.64
N LEU A 55 7.71 2.15 2.99
CA LEU A 55 8.73 1.13 2.80
C LEU A 55 10.07 1.67 3.30
N ASP A 56 10.74 0.89 4.16
CA ASP A 56 12.10 1.15 4.58
C ASP A 56 13.05 0.56 3.53
N GLY A 57 13.51 1.40 2.64
CA GLY A 57 14.37 1.00 1.54
C GLY A 57 15.01 2.20 0.88
N GLN A 58 15.75 1.93 -0.19
CA GLN A 58 16.38 2.97 -0.97
C GLN A 58 16.60 2.52 -2.41
N ARG A 59 16.65 3.50 -3.31
CA ARG A 59 17.06 3.27 -4.69
C ARG A 59 18.57 3.39 -4.77
N GLU A 60 19.21 2.41 -5.40
CA GLU A 60 20.65 2.44 -5.63
C GLU A 60 21.01 3.29 -6.85
N LEU A 61 22.26 3.76 -6.92
CA LEU A 61 22.74 4.54 -8.06
C LEU A 61 22.64 3.77 -9.37
N SER A 62 22.70 2.46 -9.32
CA SER A 62 22.52 1.58 -10.49
C SER A 62 21.09 1.52 -11.00
N GLY A 63 20.13 2.09 -10.26
CA GLY A 63 18.70 2.05 -10.57
C GLY A 63 17.94 0.91 -9.91
N GLY A 64 18.61 -0.02 -9.25
CA GLY A 64 17.99 -1.08 -8.48
C GLY A 64 17.45 -0.61 -7.14
N PHE A 65 16.74 -1.48 -6.44
CA PHE A 65 16.18 -1.20 -5.13
C PHE A 65 16.68 -2.19 -4.09
N VAL A 66 16.85 -1.70 -2.88
CA VAL A 66 17.08 -2.52 -1.69
C VAL A 66 16.04 -2.12 -0.64
N ALA A 67 15.62 -3.09 0.17
CA ALA A 67 14.63 -2.84 1.20
C ALA A 67 14.90 -3.69 2.43
N ARG A 68 14.47 -3.19 3.59
CA ARG A 68 14.53 -3.90 4.86
C ARG A 68 13.18 -4.48 5.26
N LYS A 69 12.14 -3.71 5.12
CA LYS A 69 10.79 -4.08 5.57
C LYS A 69 9.76 -3.03 5.17
N LEU A 70 8.50 -3.39 5.22
CA LEU A 70 7.46 -2.38 5.33
C LEU A 70 7.61 -1.68 6.67
N THR A 71 7.40 -0.38 6.69
CA THR A 71 7.37 0.36 7.95
C THR A 71 6.09 0.05 8.73
N TRP A 72 6.01 0.49 9.98
CA TRP A 72 4.75 0.43 10.72
C TRP A 72 3.62 1.08 9.93
N ALA A 73 3.87 2.28 9.38
CA ALA A 73 2.89 3.00 8.57
C ALA A 73 2.51 2.22 7.30
N GLY A 74 3.47 1.52 6.69
CA GLY A 74 3.22 0.67 5.52
C GLY A 74 2.30 -0.49 5.83
N HIS A 75 2.54 -1.19 6.93
CA HIS A 75 1.66 -2.26 7.40
C HIS A 75 0.27 -1.73 7.74
N ASP A 76 0.22 -0.61 8.43
CA ASP A 76 -1.04 0.01 8.86
C ASP A 76 -1.90 0.42 7.66
N PHE A 77 -1.29 1.04 6.67
CA PHE A 77 -1.96 1.37 5.41
C PHE A 77 -2.48 0.12 4.72
N LEU A 78 -1.62 -0.89 4.56
CA LEU A 78 -2.00 -2.12 3.87
C LEU A 78 -3.14 -2.85 4.58
N ASP A 79 -3.09 -2.95 5.89
CA ASP A 79 -4.14 -3.58 6.68
C ASP A 79 -5.50 -2.86 6.50
N SER A 80 -5.48 -1.54 6.33
CA SER A 80 -6.68 -0.75 6.08
C SER A 80 -7.33 -1.04 4.73
N VAL A 81 -6.53 -1.39 3.72
CA VAL A 81 -6.97 -1.52 2.32
C VAL A 81 -6.81 -2.94 1.77
N ARG A 82 -6.50 -3.90 2.63
CA ARG A 82 -6.22 -5.28 2.24
C ARG A 82 -7.42 -5.96 1.59
N ASP A 83 -8.60 -5.81 2.17
CA ASP A 83 -9.82 -6.45 1.67
C ASP A 83 -10.23 -5.84 0.33
N PRO A 84 -10.39 -6.66 -0.74
CA PRO A 84 -10.73 -6.13 -2.07
C PRO A 84 -12.07 -5.38 -2.11
N ALA A 85 -13.07 -5.83 -1.36
CA ALA A 85 -14.38 -5.17 -1.32
C ALA A 85 -14.29 -3.81 -0.61
N ILE A 86 -13.57 -3.75 0.49
CA ILE A 86 -13.30 -2.50 1.21
C ILE A 86 -12.50 -1.54 0.33
N TRP A 87 -11.48 -2.06 -0.37
CA TRP A 87 -10.69 -1.24 -1.28
C TRP A 87 -11.54 -0.63 -2.40
N ALA A 88 -12.41 -1.44 -3.02
CA ALA A 88 -13.29 -0.95 -4.07
C ALA A 88 -14.20 0.18 -3.57
N LYS A 89 -14.83 0.01 -2.40
CA LYS A 89 -15.67 1.03 -1.79
C LYS A 89 -14.88 2.27 -1.38
N THR A 90 -13.66 2.08 -0.88
CA THR A 90 -12.75 3.17 -0.50
C THR A 90 -12.40 4.03 -1.71
N LYS A 91 -12.09 3.39 -2.85
CA LYS A 91 -11.82 4.11 -4.10
C LYS A 91 -13.04 4.89 -4.59
N ASP A 92 -14.19 4.27 -4.54
CA ASP A 92 -15.43 4.94 -4.97
C ASP A 92 -15.73 6.16 -4.09
N GLY A 93 -15.55 6.04 -2.78
CA GLY A 93 -15.71 7.14 -1.85
C GLY A 93 -14.71 8.26 -2.07
N ALA A 94 -13.45 7.94 -2.31
CA ALA A 94 -12.42 8.91 -2.61
C ALA A 94 -12.71 9.66 -3.92
N LYS A 95 -13.15 8.94 -4.94
CA LYS A 95 -13.52 9.50 -6.23
C LYS A 95 -14.68 10.48 -6.09
N ALA A 96 -15.70 10.12 -5.32
CA ALA A 96 -16.86 11.00 -5.04
C ALA A 96 -16.44 12.25 -4.27
N ALA A 97 -15.44 12.14 -3.38
CA ALA A 97 -14.91 13.27 -2.62
C ALA A 97 -13.90 14.13 -3.42
N GLY A 98 -13.52 13.69 -4.63
CA GLY A 98 -12.62 14.43 -5.51
C GLY A 98 -11.14 14.26 -5.22
N GLY A 99 -10.74 13.25 -4.46
CA GLY A 99 -9.32 13.06 -4.16
C GLY A 99 -8.94 11.66 -3.73
N PHE A 100 -7.66 11.33 -3.94
CA PHE A 100 -7.07 10.04 -3.60
C PHE A 100 -5.85 10.21 -2.69
N THR A 101 -5.93 11.11 -1.71
CA THR A 101 -4.83 11.22 -0.74
C THR A 101 -4.80 9.98 0.14
N SER A 102 -3.60 9.58 0.59
CA SER A 102 -3.46 8.40 1.44
C SER A 102 -4.22 8.56 2.76
N ASP A 103 -4.27 9.76 3.32
CA ASP A 103 -5.04 10.03 4.54
C ASP A 103 -6.53 9.85 4.33
N LEU A 104 -7.08 10.32 3.20
CA LEU A 104 -8.48 10.13 2.87
C LEU A 104 -8.80 8.65 2.68
N LEU A 105 -7.95 7.93 1.94
CA LEU A 105 -8.13 6.50 1.70
C LEU A 105 -8.09 5.71 3.01
N LYS A 106 -7.14 6.03 3.90
CA LYS A 106 -7.04 5.39 5.21
C LYS A 106 -8.28 5.67 6.07
N ALA A 107 -8.75 6.91 6.09
CA ALA A 107 -9.93 7.28 6.86
C ALA A 107 -11.18 6.55 6.37
N LEU A 108 -11.38 6.48 5.05
CA LEU A 108 -12.51 5.78 4.45
C LEU A 108 -12.46 4.28 4.72
N ALA A 109 -11.29 3.66 4.50
CA ALA A 109 -11.10 2.23 4.73
C ALA A 109 -11.31 1.88 6.21
N LYS A 110 -10.78 2.69 7.11
CA LYS A 110 -10.92 2.51 8.55
C LYS A 110 -12.39 2.60 8.98
N GLY A 111 -13.13 3.56 8.42
CA GLY A 111 -14.56 3.71 8.69
C GLY A 111 -15.36 2.49 8.23
N LEU A 112 -15.06 1.94 7.06
CA LEU A 112 -15.70 0.75 6.53
C LEU A 112 -15.39 -0.48 7.38
N LEU A 113 -14.13 -0.66 7.79
CA LEU A 113 -13.72 -1.75 8.67
C LEU A 113 -14.40 -1.65 10.03
N LYS A 114 -14.45 -0.46 10.61
CA LYS A 114 -15.15 -0.20 11.87
C LYS A 114 -16.60 -0.63 11.79
N LYS A 115 -17.30 -0.20 10.74
CA LYS A 115 -18.71 -0.55 10.53
C LYS A 115 -18.90 -2.06 10.43
N GLN A 116 -18.05 -2.73 9.70
CA GLN A 116 -18.11 -4.19 9.54
C GLN A 116 -17.91 -4.92 10.87
N ILE A 117 -16.95 -4.49 11.68
CA ILE A 117 -16.66 -5.07 12.99
C ILE A 117 -17.84 -4.83 13.94
N GLU A 118 -18.43 -3.63 13.95
CA GLU A 118 -19.58 -3.31 14.77
C GLU A 118 -20.80 -4.17 14.39
N GLU A 119 -21.02 -4.40 13.10
CA GLU A 119 -22.09 -5.26 12.61
C GLU A 119 -21.92 -6.72 13.04
N TRP A 120 -20.65 -7.21 13.02
CA TRP A 120 -20.36 -8.59 13.37
C TRP A 120 -20.39 -8.86 14.86
N THR A 121 -19.90 -7.93 15.67
CA THR A 121 -19.73 -8.13 17.12
C THR A 121 -20.85 -7.50 17.95
N GLY A 122 -21.60 -6.57 17.37
CA GLY A 122 -22.58 -5.77 18.12
C GLY A 122 -21.93 -4.75 19.05
N ILE A 123 -20.61 -4.63 19.02
CA ILE A 123 -19.86 -3.71 19.87
C ILE A 123 -19.55 -2.45 19.07
N LYS A 124 -19.89 -1.27 19.62
CA LYS A 124 -19.52 -0.01 19.00
C LYS A 124 -18.07 0.32 19.34
N LEU A 125 -17.31 0.69 18.31
CA LEU A 125 -15.92 1.07 18.45
C LEU A 125 -15.77 2.59 18.36
N ASP A 126 -14.93 3.12 19.24
CA ASP A 126 -14.59 4.54 19.26
C ASP A 126 -13.23 4.72 18.57
N LEU A 127 -13.26 4.67 17.25
CA LEU A 127 -12.06 4.79 16.42
C LEU A 127 -12.08 6.08 15.61
#